data_cebc97d6d33917fa496262d6d0ddc11e
#
_entry.id   cebc97d6d33917fa496262d6d0ddc11e
#
_cell.length_a   1.000
_cell.length_b   1.000
_cell.length_c   1.000
_cell.angle_alpha   90.00
_cell.angle_beta   90.00
_cell.angle_gamma   90.00
#
_symmetry.space_group_name_H-M   'P 1'
#
loop_
_entity.id
_entity.type
_entity.pdbx_description
1 polymer ?
#
loop_
_entity_poly.entity_id
_entity_poly.type
_entity_poly.pdbx_seq_one_letter_code
_entity_poly.pdbx_strand_id
1 'polypeptide(L)'
;MVTKDEAKKAIETVVRYVESIEGPLREGLVDTPDRVIKSYEEIYSGYSADPRKILDSTFNSENYDGIVLLRDIEFHSTCEHHLQPFSGTAHIAYIPVERIVGISKLARLLDAHSKRIQNQERITSSIADDLVEHLNPLGCAVIVEARHGCMRCRGVLKPVSYTHLTLPTTHCV
;
A
#
# COMPACT_ATOMS: atom_id res chain seq x y z
N MET A 1 -10.10 -15.32 17.60
CA MET A 1 -9.61 -14.05 17.01
C MET A 1 -8.77 -13.37 18.09
N VAL A 2 -7.58 -12.86 17.76
CA VAL A 2 -6.71 -12.17 18.74
C VAL A 2 -7.36 -10.86 19.15
N THR A 3 -7.39 -10.59 20.46
CA THR A 3 -7.96 -9.37 21.03
C THR A 3 -6.94 -8.22 21.01
N LYS A 4 -7.43 -6.99 21.17
CA LYS A 4 -6.59 -5.80 21.25
C LYS A 4 -5.62 -5.87 22.44
N ASP A 5 -6.07 -6.42 23.57
CA ASP A 5 -5.23 -6.56 24.77
C ASP A 5 -4.15 -7.64 24.61
N GLU A 6 -4.44 -8.73 23.94
CA GLU A 6 -3.43 -9.74 23.60
C GLU A 6 -2.37 -9.16 22.65
N ALA A 7 -2.77 -8.35 21.67
CA ALA A 7 -1.85 -7.67 20.78
C ALA A 7 -0.96 -6.66 21.52
N LYS A 8 -1.49 -5.88 22.46
CA LYS A 8 -0.71 -4.99 23.32
C LYS A 8 0.34 -5.75 24.13
N LYS A 9 -0.05 -6.85 24.78
CA LYS A 9 0.89 -7.71 25.53
C LYS A 9 2.01 -8.26 24.65
N ALA A 10 1.71 -8.63 23.39
CA ALA A 10 2.72 -9.06 22.44
C ALA A 10 3.73 -7.95 22.12
N ILE A 11 3.26 -6.72 21.89
CA ILE A 11 4.14 -5.56 21.70
C ILE A 11 5.00 -5.29 22.94
N GLU A 12 4.42 -5.33 24.14
CA GLU A 12 5.20 -5.19 25.38
C GLU A 12 6.29 -6.26 25.48
N THR A 13 5.97 -7.51 25.15
CA THR A 13 6.95 -8.62 25.12
C THR A 13 8.10 -8.34 24.16
N VAL A 14 7.81 -7.84 22.95
CA VAL A 14 8.85 -7.45 21.98
C VAL A 14 9.72 -6.30 22.52
N VAL A 15 9.11 -5.28 23.14
CA VAL A 15 9.84 -4.17 23.75
C VAL A 15 10.79 -4.66 24.85
N ARG A 16 10.31 -5.53 25.74
CA ARG A 16 11.13 -6.13 26.80
C ARG A 16 12.28 -6.97 26.25
N TYR A 17 12.03 -7.74 25.20
CA TYR A 17 13.07 -8.54 24.53
C TYR A 17 14.17 -7.66 23.94
N VAL A 18 13.80 -6.61 23.21
CA VAL A 18 14.77 -5.70 22.54
C VAL A 18 15.60 -4.91 23.55
N GLU A 19 14.97 -4.42 24.61
CA GLU A 19 15.63 -3.63 25.66
C GLU A 19 16.31 -4.51 26.74
N SER A 20 16.13 -5.83 26.69
CA SER A 20 16.63 -6.78 27.72
C SER A 20 16.18 -6.42 29.14
N ILE A 21 14.90 -6.03 29.29
CA ILE A 21 14.33 -5.57 30.59
C ILE A 21 13.71 -6.71 31.35
N GLU A 22 14.21 -7.00 32.58
CA GLU A 22 13.59 -7.93 33.55
C GLU A 22 12.67 -7.23 34.55
N GLY A 23 12.89 -5.92 34.78
CA GLY A 23 12.15 -5.06 35.73
C GLY A 23 11.03 -4.23 35.08
N PRO A 24 10.60 -3.16 35.75
CA PRO A 24 9.59 -2.24 35.20
C PRO A 24 10.10 -1.53 33.95
N LEU A 25 9.17 -1.23 33.03
CA LEU A 25 9.50 -0.42 31.85
C LEU A 25 9.86 1.01 32.28
N ARG A 26 10.83 1.61 31.58
CA ARG A 26 11.11 3.05 31.76
C ARG A 26 9.90 3.89 31.30
N GLU A 27 9.74 5.07 31.90
CA GLU A 27 8.58 5.95 31.69
C GLU A 27 8.18 6.11 30.21
N GLY A 28 9.14 6.35 29.32
CA GLY A 28 8.89 6.54 27.87
C GLY A 28 8.33 5.30 27.15
N LEU A 29 8.44 4.11 27.75
CA LEU A 29 7.98 2.84 27.14
C LEU A 29 6.64 2.33 27.70
N VAL A 30 6.16 2.90 28.81
CA VAL A 30 4.93 2.42 29.49
C VAL A 30 3.74 2.44 28.53
N ASP A 31 3.55 3.52 27.79
CA ASP A 31 2.44 3.68 26.84
C ASP A 31 2.73 3.16 25.43
N THR A 32 3.93 2.65 25.17
CA THR A 32 4.33 2.23 23.81
C THR A 32 3.41 1.16 23.22
N PRO A 33 2.97 0.11 23.97
CA PRO A 33 2.06 -0.88 23.42
C PRO A 33 0.72 -0.28 22.96
N ASP A 34 0.15 0.65 23.72
CA ASP A 34 -1.09 1.33 23.34
C ASP A 34 -0.92 2.22 22.13
N ARG A 35 0.16 2.99 22.07
CA ARG A 35 0.46 3.87 20.92
C ARG A 35 0.68 3.07 19.64
N VAL A 36 1.38 1.94 19.70
CA VAL A 36 1.61 1.05 18.57
C VAL A 36 0.28 0.49 18.05
N ILE A 37 -0.54 -0.09 18.92
CA ILE A 37 -1.83 -0.66 18.50
C ILE A 37 -2.78 0.41 17.95
N LYS A 38 -2.78 1.60 18.52
CA LYS A 38 -3.57 2.72 18.00
C LYS A 38 -3.09 3.15 16.60
N SER A 39 -1.79 3.23 16.38
CA SER A 39 -1.23 3.60 15.07
C SER A 39 -1.57 2.58 13.97
N TYR A 40 -1.75 1.31 14.32
CA TYR A 40 -2.11 0.26 13.37
C TYR A 40 -3.50 0.45 12.75
N GLU A 41 -4.41 1.14 13.43
CA GLU A 41 -5.74 1.47 12.89
C GLU A 41 -5.63 2.37 11.64
N GLU A 42 -4.62 3.23 11.59
CA GLU A 42 -4.33 4.10 10.45
C GLU A 42 -3.39 3.43 9.44
N ILE A 43 -2.25 2.88 9.92
CA ILE A 43 -1.22 2.26 9.08
C ILE A 43 -1.78 1.09 8.27
N TYR A 44 -2.72 0.33 8.85
CA TYR A 44 -3.32 -0.86 8.21
C TYR A 44 -4.78 -0.64 7.80
N SER A 45 -5.20 0.61 7.62
CA SER A 45 -6.57 0.95 7.20
C SER A 45 -6.97 0.37 5.83
N GLY A 46 -6.00 0.00 5.00
CA GLY A 46 -6.22 -0.63 3.71
C GLY A 46 -6.96 -1.98 3.79
N TYR A 47 -6.87 -2.70 4.92
CA TYR A 47 -7.64 -3.94 5.12
C TYR A 47 -9.15 -3.72 5.20
N SER A 48 -9.59 -2.51 5.56
CA SER A 48 -11.00 -2.14 5.61
C SER A 48 -11.50 -1.46 4.33
N ALA A 49 -10.60 -1.18 3.39
CA ALA A 49 -10.95 -0.55 2.12
C ALA A 49 -11.46 -1.60 1.11
N ASP A 50 -12.44 -1.19 0.32
CA ASP A 50 -13.02 -1.97 -0.77
C ASP A 50 -12.63 -1.30 -2.11
N PRO A 51 -11.69 -1.90 -2.89
CA PRO A 51 -11.24 -1.34 -4.17
C PRO A 51 -12.38 -1.14 -5.17
N ARG A 52 -13.35 -2.06 -5.21
CA ARG A 52 -14.52 -1.96 -6.09
C ARG A 52 -15.29 -0.67 -5.80
N LYS A 53 -15.65 -0.40 -4.54
CA LYS A 53 -16.36 0.83 -4.16
C LYS A 53 -15.56 2.09 -4.44
N ILE A 54 -14.23 2.01 -4.39
CA ILE A 54 -13.37 3.13 -4.75
C ILE A 54 -13.50 3.43 -6.25
N LEU A 55 -13.52 2.42 -7.10
CA LEU A 55 -13.55 2.55 -8.56
C LEU A 55 -14.97 2.71 -9.14
N ASP A 56 -16.03 2.41 -8.40
CA ASP A 56 -17.44 2.59 -8.84
C ASP A 56 -17.79 4.04 -9.22
N SER A 57 -17.09 5.02 -8.66
CA SER A 57 -17.35 6.44 -8.93
C SER A 57 -16.73 6.88 -10.25
N THR A 58 -17.38 6.54 -11.34
CA THR A 58 -16.97 6.84 -12.72
C THR A 58 -17.91 7.80 -13.40
N PHE A 59 -17.45 8.39 -14.51
CA PHE A 59 -18.22 9.25 -15.42
C PHE A 59 -17.90 8.88 -16.87
N ASN A 60 -18.72 9.35 -17.81
CA ASN A 60 -18.53 9.07 -19.24
C ASN A 60 -17.23 9.69 -19.73
N SER A 61 -16.50 8.96 -20.57
CA SER A 61 -15.23 9.43 -21.14
C SER A 61 -15.39 10.52 -22.21
N GLU A 62 -16.65 10.75 -22.70
CA GLU A 62 -16.93 11.71 -23.77
C GLU A 62 -16.03 11.54 -25.02
N ASN A 63 -15.73 10.28 -25.35
CA ASN A 63 -14.81 9.87 -26.41
C ASN A 63 -13.34 10.26 -26.17
N TYR A 64 -12.93 10.51 -24.92
CA TYR A 64 -11.52 10.67 -24.59
C TYR A 64 -10.77 9.34 -24.78
N ASP A 65 -9.82 9.34 -25.71
CA ASP A 65 -9.01 8.19 -26.11
C ASP A 65 -7.54 8.26 -25.62
N GLY A 66 -7.22 9.30 -24.87
CA GLY A 66 -5.88 9.53 -24.33
C GLY A 66 -5.61 8.74 -23.03
N ILE A 67 -4.36 8.80 -22.59
CA ILE A 67 -3.91 8.19 -21.34
C ILE A 67 -4.36 9.05 -20.16
N VAL A 68 -5.07 8.46 -19.21
CA VAL A 68 -5.25 9.04 -17.88
C VAL A 68 -4.07 8.63 -17.01
N LEU A 69 -3.27 9.57 -16.56
CA LEU A 69 -2.06 9.35 -15.77
C LEU A 69 -2.07 10.17 -14.50
N LEU A 70 -1.91 9.50 -13.36
CA LEU A 70 -1.59 10.13 -12.07
C LEU A 70 -0.18 9.73 -11.66
N ARG A 71 0.70 10.71 -11.48
CA ARG A 71 2.12 10.52 -11.16
C ARG A 71 2.44 11.00 -9.75
N ASP A 72 3.59 10.52 -9.26
CA ASP A 72 4.23 10.99 -8.04
C ASP A 72 3.32 10.86 -6.81
N ILE A 73 2.53 9.79 -6.76
CA ILE A 73 1.63 9.52 -5.64
C ILE A 73 2.46 8.92 -4.51
N GLU A 74 2.65 9.66 -3.45
CA GLU A 74 3.36 9.15 -2.27
C GLU A 74 2.59 8.04 -1.57
N PHE A 75 3.30 7.04 -1.07
CA PHE A 75 2.71 5.96 -0.28
C PHE A 75 3.63 5.47 0.83
N HIS A 76 3.03 4.84 1.82
CA HIS A 76 3.69 4.12 2.90
C HIS A 76 3.11 2.72 3.00
N SER A 77 3.95 1.75 3.33
CA SER A 77 3.56 0.35 3.51
C SER A 77 4.46 -0.33 4.55
N THR A 78 4.09 -1.56 4.92
CA THR A 78 4.87 -2.38 5.85
C THR A 78 5.31 -3.67 5.17
N CYS A 79 6.62 -3.89 5.11
CA CYS A 79 7.21 -5.09 4.52
C CYS A 79 6.75 -6.36 5.26
N GLU A 80 6.13 -7.30 4.55
CA GLU A 80 5.60 -8.54 5.13
C GLU A 80 6.68 -9.46 5.73
N HIS A 81 7.92 -9.37 5.23
CA HIS A 81 9.02 -10.22 5.69
C HIS A 81 9.65 -9.76 7.01
N HIS A 82 9.60 -8.47 7.32
CA HIS A 82 10.35 -7.89 8.44
C HIS A 82 9.55 -6.94 9.33
N LEU A 83 8.29 -6.65 8.99
CA LEU A 83 7.44 -5.63 9.62
C LEU A 83 8.12 -4.24 9.67
N GLN A 84 9.07 -4.00 8.76
CA GLN A 84 9.73 -2.72 8.61
C GLN A 84 8.98 -1.85 7.59
N PRO A 85 8.91 -0.52 7.80
CA PRO A 85 8.27 0.37 6.84
C PRO A 85 9.04 0.42 5.52
N PHE A 86 8.32 0.58 4.44
CA PHE A 86 8.85 1.06 3.18
C PHE A 86 7.92 2.12 2.60
N SER A 87 8.48 3.04 1.87
CA SER A 87 7.73 4.16 1.32
C SER A 87 8.34 4.61 0.00
N GLY A 88 7.56 5.31 -0.78
CA GLY A 88 8.02 5.78 -2.08
C GLY A 88 6.94 6.48 -2.86
N THR A 89 7.04 6.39 -4.18
CA THR A 89 6.08 6.96 -5.12
C THR A 89 5.54 5.90 -6.06
N ALA A 90 4.29 6.08 -6.46
CA ALA A 90 3.64 5.27 -7.47
C ALA A 90 3.13 6.15 -8.63
N HIS A 91 3.12 5.57 -9.82
CA HIS A 91 2.53 6.16 -11.01
C HIS A 91 1.51 5.17 -11.57
N ILE A 92 0.30 5.63 -11.78
CA ILE A 92 -0.83 4.80 -12.22
C ILE A 92 -1.40 5.42 -13.49
N ALA A 93 -1.48 4.63 -14.55
CA ALA A 93 -2.03 5.05 -15.82
C ALA A 93 -3.01 4.03 -16.38
N TYR A 94 -3.99 4.50 -17.15
CA TYR A 94 -4.86 3.63 -17.94
C TYR A 94 -5.41 4.39 -19.16
N ILE A 95 -5.84 3.63 -20.17
CA ILE A 95 -6.51 4.15 -21.37
C ILE A 95 -7.99 3.77 -21.24
N PRO A 96 -8.91 4.72 -21.01
CA PRO A 96 -10.32 4.42 -20.83
C PRO A 96 -10.98 3.96 -22.14
N VAL A 97 -12.08 3.19 -22.03
CA VAL A 97 -12.99 2.88 -23.14
C VAL A 97 -14.20 3.80 -23.06
N GLU A 98 -15.12 3.51 -22.16
CA GLU A 98 -16.37 4.27 -22.02
C GLU A 98 -16.39 5.15 -20.78
N ARG A 99 -15.66 4.76 -19.76
CA ARG A 99 -15.74 5.37 -18.43
C ARG A 99 -14.38 5.77 -17.89
N ILE A 100 -14.35 6.95 -17.30
CA ILE A 100 -13.20 7.50 -16.58
C ILE A 100 -13.50 7.49 -15.08
N VAL A 101 -12.52 7.07 -14.28
CA VAL A 101 -12.60 7.22 -12.82
C VAL A 101 -11.96 8.54 -12.39
N GLY A 102 -12.50 9.16 -11.35
CA GLY A 102 -11.92 10.38 -10.79
C GLY A 102 -10.47 10.19 -10.35
N ILE A 103 -9.58 11.12 -10.68
CA ILE A 103 -8.12 11.02 -10.41
C ILE A 103 -7.83 10.68 -8.93
N SER A 104 -8.59 11.27 -7.99
CA SER A 104 -8.43 10.97 -6.56
C SER A 104 -8.71 9.52 -6.18
N LYS A 105 -9.42 8.76 -7.02
CA LYS A 105 -9.70 7.34 -6.80
C LYS A 105 -8.48 6.48 -7.03
N LEU A 106 -7.61 6.85 -7.96
CA LEU A 106 -6.33 6.16 -8.19
C LEU A 106 -5.42 6.27 -6.94
N ALA A 107 -5.36 7.45 -6.32
CA ALA A 107 -4.62 7.63 -5.07
C ALA A 107 -5.23 6.79 -3.92
N ARG A 108 -6.57 6.76 -3.82
CA ARG A 108 -7.26 5.92 -2.80
C ARG A 108 -7.10 4.42 -3.06
N LEU A 109 -7.02 4.00 -4.31
CA LEU A 109 -6.73 2.61 -4.68
C LEU A 109 -5.32 2.23 -4.24
N LEU A 110 -4.33 3.11 -4.46
CA LEU A 110 -2.97 2.91 -3.93
C LEU A 110 -2.98 2.78 -2.40
N ASP A 111 -3.67 3.66 -1.68
CA ASP A 111 -3.81 3.58 -0.22
C ASP A 111 -4.45 2.26 0.22
N ALA A 112 -5.49 1.79 -0.47
CA ALA A 112 -6.16 0.53 -0.18
C ALA A 112 -5.22 -0.69 -0.26
N HIS A 113 -4.25 -0.66 -1.15
CA HIS A 113 -3.28 -1.74 -1.32
C HIS A 113 -1.98 -1.54 -0.53
N SER A 114 -1.53 -0.31 -0.34
CA SER A 114 -0.27 -0.03 0.37
C SER A 114 -0.42 -0.03 1.89
N LYS A 115 -1.54 0.43 2.45
CA LYS A 115 -1.78 0.46 3.91
C LYS A 115 -2.12 -0.93 4.45
N ARG A 116 -1.22 -1.87 4.22
CA ARG A 116 -1.31 -3.29 4.62
C ARG A 116 0.09 -3.82 4.96
N ILE A 117 0.16 -5.02 5.53
CA ILE A 117 1.40 -5.81 5.55
C ILE A 117 1.55 -6.39 4.15
N GLN A 118 2.59 -5.97 3.41
CA GLN A 118 2.65 -6.13 1.95
C GLN A 118 4.06 -6.36 1.41
N ASN A 119 4.14 -6.71 0.15
CA ASN A 119 5.33 -6.56 -0.69
C ASN A 119 5.03 -5.62 -1.87
N GLN A 120 6.07 -5.09 -2.47
CA GLN A 120 5.97 -4.09 -3.54
C GLN A 120 5.35 -4.68 -4.81
N GLU A 121 5.67 -5.92 -5.14
CA GLU A 121 5.19 -6.64 -6.31
C GLU A 121 3.67 -6.83 -6.25
N ARG A 122 3.15 -7.22 -5.08
CA ARG A 122 1.71 -7.39 -4.88
C ARG A 122 0.95 -6.07 -4.90
N ILE A 123 1.52 -4.98 -4.38
CA ILE A 123 0.92 -3.65 -4.52
C ILE A 123 0.75 -3.32 -6.00
N THR A 124 1.81 -3.51 -6.78
CA THR A 124 1.84 -3.20 -8.21
C THR A 124 0.81 -4.03 -8.99
N SER A 125 0.79 -5.37 -8.80
CA SER A 125 -0.11 -6.26 -9.50
C SER A 125 -1.57 -6.04 -9.10
N SER A 126 -1.87 -5.92 -7.79
CA SER A 126 -3.25 -5.77 -7.32
C SER A 126 -3.90 -4.48 -7.81
N ILE A 127 -3.16 -3.38 -7.90
CA ILE A 127 -3.68 -2.13 -8.48
C ILE A 127 -4.01 -2.33 -9.98
N ALA A 128 -3.14 -3.00 -10.74
CA ALA A 128 -3.36 -3.25 -12.14
C ALA A 128 -4.57 -4.18 -12.37
N ASP A 129 -4.67 -5.24 -11.55
CA ASP A 129 -5.78 -6.20 -11.61
C ASP A 129 -7.13 -5.51 -11.32
N ASP A 130 -7.21 -4.67 -10.29
CA ASP A 130 -8.43 -3.92 -9.98
C ASP A 130 -8.81 -2.93 -11.09
N LEU A 131 -7.84 -2.27 -11.73
CA LEU A 131 -8.11 -1.38 -12.88
C LEU A 131 -8.71 -2.17 -14.04
N VAL A 132 -8.16 -3.34 -14.35
CA VAL A 132 -8.67 -4.21 -15.41
C VAL A 132 -10.06 -4.74 -15.07
N GLU A 133 -10.26 -5.26 -13.85
CA GLU A 133 -11.52 -5.88 -13.44
C GLU A 133 -12.67 -4.86 -13.39
N HIS A 134 -12.41 -3.63 -12.93
CA HIS A 134 -13.48 -2.68 -12.65
C HIS A 134 -13.66 -1.60 -13.71
N LEU A 135 -12.64 -1.27 -14.50
CA LEU A 135 -12.72 -0.23 -15.52
C LEU A 135 -12.67 -0.78 -16.95
N ASN A 136 -12.25 -2.04 -17.12
CA ASN A 136 -12.05 -2.68 -18.44
C ASN A 136 -11.35 -1.74 -19.44
N PRO A 137 -10.16 -1.18 -19.12
CA PRO A 137 -9.46 -0.22 -19.97
C PRO A 137 -8.83 -0.91 -21.19
N LEU A 138 -8.47 -0.15 -22.23
CA LEU A 138 -7.66 -0.67 -23.35
C LEU A 138 -6.27 -1.11 -22.91
N GLY A 139 -5.75 -0.54 -21.83
CA GLY A 139 -4.50 -0.90 -21.21
C GLY A 139 -4.31 -0.15 -19.90
N CYS A 140 -3.48 -0.68 -19.01
CA CYS A 140 -3.06 0.02 -17.81
C CYS A 140 -1.58 -0.22 -17.51
N ALA A 141 -0.99 0.70 -16.76
CA ALA A 141 0.37 0.60 -16.27
C ALA A 141 0.46 1.08 -14.83
N VAL A 142 1.20 0.36 -14.01
CA VAL A 142 1.50 0.70 -12.62
C VAL A 142 2.99 0.61 -12.40
N ILE A 143 3.58 1.69 -11.91
CA ILE A 143 5.01 1.79 -11.59
C ILE A 143 5.12 2.16 -10.13
N VAL A 144 5.95 1.44 -9.38
CA VAL A 144 6.21 1.69 -7.97
C VAL A 144 7.71 1.79 -7.74
N GLU A 145 8.15 2.92 -7.20
CA GLU A 145 9.51 3.12 -6.71
C GLU A 145 9.48 3.22 -5.19
N ALA A 146 10.29 2.43 -4.49
CA ALA A 146 10.26 2.42 -3.04
C ALA A 146 11.65 2.35 -2.39
N ARG A 147 11.70 2.84 -1.16
CA ARG A 147 12.84 2.72 -0.24
C ARG A 147 12.44 1.83 0.92
N HIS A 148 13.08 0.67 1.02
CA HIS A 148 12.79 -0.34 2.01
C HIS A 148 13.63 -0.17 3.27
N GLY A 149 12.98 0.03 4.43
CA GLY A 149 13.65 0.08 5.72
C GLY A 149 14.45 -1.19 6.00
N CYS A 150 13.89 -2.34 5.69
CA CYS A 150 14.55 -3.64 5.89
C CYS A 150 15.85 -3.84 5.07
N MET A 151 16.01 -3.11 3.98
CA MET A 151 17.23 -3.13 3.16
C MET A 151 18.15 -1.94 3.45
N ARG A 152 17.62 -0.83 3.95
CA ARG A 152 18.35 0.41 4.15
C ARG A 152 19.07 0.46 5.50
N CYS A 153 18.38 0.08 6.59
CA CYS A 153 18.93 0.18 7.95
C CYS A 153 19.68 -1.08 8.41
N ARG A 154 19.59 -2.16 7.64
CA ARG A 154 20.25 -3.44 7.89
C ARG A 154 20.45 -4.22 6.59
N GLY A 155 21.14 -5.37 6.67
CA GLY A 155 21.32 -6.29 5.54
C GLY A 155 22.20 -5.69 4.44
N VAL A 156 21.70 -5.63 3.23
CA VAL A 156 22.49 -5.23 2.04
C VAL A 156 22.78 -3.74 1.95
N LEU A 157 22.17 -2.89 2.76
CA LEU A 157 22.34 -1.44 2.81
C LEU A 157 22.09 -0.72 1.47
N LYS A 158 21.22 -1.28 0.61
CA LYS A 158 20.79 -0.70 -0.67
C LYS A 158 19.34 -0.27 -0.57
N PRO A 159 19.04 1.04 -0.74
CA PRO A 159 17.74 1.57 -0.31
C PRO A 159 16.62 1.45 -1.34
N VAL A 160 16.91 1.38 -2.64
CA VAL A 160 15.92 1.61 -3.70
C VAL A 160 15.57 0.32 -4.43
N SER A 161 14.27 0.10 -4.65
CA SER A 161 13.70 -0.91 -5.54
C SER A 161 12.71 -0.28 -6.50
N TYR A 162 12.54 -0.91 -7.66
CA TYR A 162 11.64 -0.49 -8.72
C TYR A 162 10.84 -1.68 -9.22
N THR A 163 9.52 -1.54 -9.31
CA THR A 163 8.64 -2.52 -9.94
C THR A 163 7.71 -1.82 -10.91
N HIS A 164 7.42 -2.48 -12.04
CA HIS A 164 6.40 -2.01 -12.96
C HIS A 164 5.59 -3.18 -13.50
N LEU A 165 4.35 -2.92 -13.82
CA LEU A 165 3.47 -3.82 -14.54
C LEU A 165 2.73 -3.02 -15.61
N THR A 166 2.75 -3.53 -16.83
CA THR A 166 1.96 -3.03 -17.96
C THR A 166 1.09 -4.18 -18.44
N LEU A 167 -0.20 -4.01 -18.38
CA LEU A 167 -1.16 -4.98 -18.90
C LEU A 167 -1.80 -4.40 -20.17
N PRO A 168 -1.48 -4.92 -21.37
CA PRO A 168 -2.34 -4.74 -22.50
C PRO A 168 -3.63 -5.53 -22.22
N THR A 169 -4.75 -4.87 -22.14
CA THR A 169 -6.02 -5.56 -22.20
C THR A 169 -6.21 -6.00 -23.63
N THR A 170 -6.41 -7.28 -23.82
CA THR A 170 -6.47 -7.96 -25.09
C THR A 170 -7.57 -7.40 -25.99
N HIS A 171 -7.23 -6.50 -26.86
CA HIS A 171 -7.86 -6.25 -28.17
C HIS A 171 -6.88 -5.46 -29.04
N CYS A 172 -5.67 -6.00 -29.24
CA CYS A 172 -4.89 -5.64 -30.41
C CYS A 172 -5.35 -6.59 -31.51
N VAL A 173 -6.24 -6.12 -32.36
CA VAL A 173 -6.42 -6.64 -33.72
C VAL A 173 -5.42 -5.93 -34.59
#